data_bbc92579f69da06d27a0f8df1e6aff62
#
_entry.id   bbc92579f69da06d27a0f8df1e6aff62
#
_cell.length_a   1.000
_cell.length_b   1.000
_cell.length_c   1.000
_cell.angle_alpha   90.00
_cell.angle_beta   90.00
_cell.angle_gamma   90.00
#
_symmetry.space_group_name_H-M   'P 1'
#
loop_
_entity.id
_entity.type
_entity.pdbx_description
1 polymer ?
#
loop_
_entity_poly.entity_id
_entity_poly.type
_entity_poly.pdbx_seq_one_letter_code
_entity_poly.pdbx_strand_id
1 'polypeptide(L)'
;MVGGFVCLLAAPICWPVAAAGGMVCDGALAGVEFAVGATAGIPGAFHWVAGPPMWWTTGWYVGIVAVLLWGAVARLGQARTWAAAAALWVGVGLLITPLAARPVPALEVIAASMGHGCGLVVRGPAGQCLVYDAGRLGAGVAAGRGLSAVLWSEGIGTIHTLVISHADTDHFNGVPDILDRFEVGRVVVPEAFLASRSPAVVEILARFAAARIPVSVASAGDEIPFDPLCRVRVLHPRSAAVPAAATDNESSLVVSVESAGRRVLLTGDLEGGALDRFVATGPGRCDVLVAPHHGSPASLPPVLARATTPRWVIVSGAAGPRFDEVRLAYATAAGADRPARVLRTEGAIRLRLTAAGTEGSQFLDGRWQAVAPPGSATVPTAPPP
;
A
#
# COMPACT_ATOMS: atom_id res chain seq x y z
N MET A 1 -16.33 -15.03 -25.66
CA MET A 1 -17.60 -14.93 -24.88
C MET A 1 -18.80 -15.58 -25.59
N VAL A 2 -19.18 -15.16 -26.81
CA VAL A 2 -20.37 -15.73 -27.51
C VAL A 2 -20.28 -17.24 -27.64
N GLY A 3 -19.14 -17.82 -28.09
CA GLY A 3 -18.92 -19.26 -28.18
C GLY A 3 -19.10 -20.01 -26.87
N GLY A 4 -18.63 -19.42 -25.76
CA GLY A 4 -18.80 -20.00 -24.42
C GLY A 4 -20.27 -20.03 -23.97
N PHE A 5 -21.04 -18.96 -24.22
CA PHE A 5 -22.48 -18.96 -23.97
C PHE A 5 -23.23 -19.96 -24.81
N VAL A 6 -22.89 -20.08 -26.11
CA VAL A 6 -23.47 -21.10 -27.00
C VAL A 6 -23.15 -22.49 -26.48
N CYS A 7 -21.89 -22.74 -26.04
CA CYS A 7 -21.49 -24.01 -25.45
C CYS A 7 -22.35 -24.35 -24.22
N LEU A 8 -22.46 -23.44 -23.26
CA LEU A 8 -23.19 -23.64 -22.01
C LEU A 8 -24.70 -23.85 -22.24
N LEU A 9 -25.33 -23.04 -23.08
CA LEU A 9 -26.76 -23.09 -23.31
C LEU A 9 -27.17 -24.31 -24.19
N ALA A 10 -26.31 -24.71 -25.12
CA ALA A 10 -26.58 -25.85 -25.99
C ALA A 10 -26.22 -27.20 -25.37
N ALA A 11 -25.33 -27.26 -24.37
CA ALA A 11 -24.84 -28.51 -23.77
C ALA A 11 -25.97 -29.47 -23.32
N PRO A 12 -27.02 -29.00 -22.62
CA PRO A 12 -28.12 -29.88 -22.21
C PRO A 12 -29.10 -30.28 -23.34
N ILE A 13 -29.03 -29.61 -24.51
CA ILE A 13 -30.04 -29.73 -25.57
C ILE A 13 -29.46 -30.39 -26.82
N CYS A 14 -28.27 -29.97 -27.25
CA CYS A 14 -27.66 -30.41 -28.51
C CYS A 14 -26.12 -30.39 -28.39
N TRP A 15 -25.54 -31.55 -28.10
CA TRP A 15 -24.10 -31.72 -27.93
C TRP A 15 -23.25 -31.24 -29.13
N PRO A 16 -23.60 -31.51 -30.42
CA PRO A 16 -22.81 -31.01 -31.54
C PRO A 16 -22.72 -29.48 -31.59
N VAL A 17 -23.80 -28.77 -31.25
CA VAL A 17 -23.82 -27.31 -31.19
C VAL A 17 -22.98 -26.80 -30.02
N ALA A 18 -23.06 -27.47 -28.87
CA ALA A 18 -22.22 -27.16 -27.72
C ALA A 18 -20.73 -27.37 -28.03
N ALA A 19 -20.38 -28.49 -28.67
CA ALA A 19 -18.99 -28.78 -29.06
C ALA A 19 -18.46 -27.77 -30.09
N ALA A 20 -19.24 -27.36 -31.07
CA ALA A 20 -18.87 -26.30 -32.00
C ALA A 20 -18.67 -24.96 -31.30
N GLY A 21 -19.55 -24.60 -30.36
CA GLY A 21 -19.41 -23.40 -29.51
C GLY A 21 -18.13 -23.42 -28.65
N GLY A 22 -17.81 -24.62 -28.10
CA GLY A 22 -16.57 -24.86 -27.37
C GLY A 22 -15.32 -24.65 -28.23
N MET A 23 -15.27 -25.27 -29.42
CA MET A 23 -14.13 -25.09 -30.34
C MET A 23 -13.92 -23.65 -30.77
N VAL A 24 -14.99 -22.88 -31.00
CA VAL A 24 -14.88 -21.44 -31.29
C VAL A 24 -14.35 -20.68 -30.08
N CYS A 25 -14.75 -21.05 -28.87
CA CYS A 25 -14.26 -20.43 -27.65
C CYS A 25 -12.76 -20.70 -27.44
N ASP A 26 -12.35 -21.96 -27.59
CA ASP A 26 -10.94 -22.39 -27.45
C ASP A 26 -10.05 -21.74 -28.50
N GLY A 27 -10.48 -21.69 -29.75
CA GLY A 27 -9.73 -21.00 -30.80
C GLY A 27 -9.60 -19.50 -30.55
N ALA A 28 -10.65 -18.87 -30.02
CA ALA A 28 -10.59 -17.46 -29.65
C ALA A 28 -9.64 -17.18 -28.44
N LEU A 29 -9.67 -18.06 -27.43
CA LEU A 29 -8.77 -18.01 -26.29
C LEU A 29 -7.30 -18.21 -26.71
N ALA A 30 -7.04 -19.26 -27.55
CA ALA A 30 -5.71 -19.50 -28.09
C ALA A 30 -5.19 -18.28 -28.90
N GLY A 31 -6.06 -17.63 -29.67
CA GLY A 31 -5.74 -16.40 -30.39
C GLY A 31 -5.38 -15.24 -29.47
N VAL A 32 -6.10 -15.08 -28.35
CA VAL A 32 -5.78 -14.06 -27.32
C VAL A 32 -4.46 -14.40 -26.64
N GLU A 33 -4.25 -15.65 -26.24
CA GLU A 33 -2.98 -16.08 -25.61
C GLU A 33 -1.79 -15.86 -26.53
N PHE A 34 -1.93 -16.20 -27.82
CA PHE A 34 -0.90 -15.95 -28.82
C PHE A 34 -0.61 -14.45 -28.97
N ALA A 35 -1.64 -13.61 -29.08
CA ALA A 35 -1.48 -12.17 -29.24
C ALA A 35 -0.80 -11.54 -28.01
N VAL A 36 -1.24 -11.93 -26.81
CA VAL A 36 -0.64 -11.47 -25.55
C VAL A 36 0.82 -11.94 -25.45
N GLY A 37 1.10 -13.22 -25.72
CA GLY A 37 2.46 -13.76 -25.70
C GLY A 37 3.38 -13.10 -26.72
N ALA A 38 2.90 -12.88 -27.94
CA ALA A 38 3.67 -12.22 -28.99
C ALA A 38 3.99 -10.74 -28.65
N THR A 39 3.07 -10.04 -28.00
CA THR A 39 3.26 -8.64 -27.63
C THR A 39 4.05 -8.47 -26.32
N ALA A 40 3.93 -9.39 -25.37
CA ALA A 40 4.60 -9.30 -24.08
C ALA A 40 6.13 -9.24 -24.18
N GLY A 41 6.72 -9.83 -25.23
CA GLY A 41 8.15 -9.80 -25.50
C GLY A 41 8.67 -8.53 -26.23
N ILE A 42 7.79 -7.63 -26.65
CA ILE A 42 8.18 -6.41 -27.36
C ILE A 42 8.57 -5.34 -26.34
N PRO A 43 9.80 -4.79 -26.37
CA PRO A 43 10.19 -3.71 -25.48
C PRO A 43 9.24 -2.52 -25.58
N GLY A 44 8.72 -2.05 -24.44
CA GLY A 44 7.77 -0.93 -24.41
C GLY A 44 6.33 -1.26 -24.83
N ALA A 45 5.99 -2.54 -25.07
CA ALA A 45 4.63 -2.94 -25.44
C ALA A 45 3.58 -2.70 -24.37
N PHE A 46 4.00 -2.60 -23.11
CA PHE A 46 3.11 -2.26 -22.00
C PHE A 46 3.81 -1.35 -21.00
N HIS A 47 3.03 -0.50 -20.37
CA HIS A 47 3.44 0.32 -19.25
C HIS A 47 2.37 0.27 -18.18
N TRP A 48 2.81 0.21 -16.94
CA TRP A 48 1.91 0.35 -15.81
C TRP A 48 1.56 1.84 -15.63
N VAL A 49 0.28 2.13 -15.57
CA VAL A 49 -0.23 3.49 -15.38
C VAL A 49 -1.33 3.49 -14.33
N ALA A 50 -1.50 4.61 -13.66
CA ALA A 50 -2.65 4.81 -12.81
C ALA A 50 -3.94 4.63 -13.61
N GLY A 51 -4.95 4.00 -13.00
CA GLY A 51 -6.25 3.85 -13.64
C GLY A 51 -6.89 5.20 -13.94
N PRO A 52 -7.53 5.37 -15.10
CA PRO A 52 -8.19 6.62 -15.44
C PRO A 52 -9.40 6.87 -14.50
N PRO A 53 -9.79 8.14 -14.30
CA PRO A 53 -10.91 8.46 -13.43
C PRO A 53 -12.24 7.88 -13.97
N MET A 54 -13.18 7.63 -13.05
CA MET A 54 -14.48 6.99 -13.39
C MET A 54 -15.23 7.69 -14.54
N TRP A 55 -15.26 9.01 -14.56
CA TRP A 55 -15.94 9.76 -15.64
C TRP A 55 -15.35 9.45 -17.01
N TRP A 56 -14.03 9.26 -17.08
CA TRP A 56 -13.35 8.92 -18.34
C TRP A 56 -13.70 7.50 -18.79
N THR A 57 -13.66 6.52 -17.85
CA THR A 57 -14.05 5.14 -18.13
C THR A 57 -15.52 5.05 -18.54
N THR A 58 -16.41 5.75 -17.83
CA THR A 58 -17.83 5.83 -18.18
C THR A 58 -18.02 6.42 -19.57
N GLY A 59 -17.36 7.54 -19.89
CA GLY A 59 -17.41 8.17 -21.21
C GLY A 59 -16.95 7.24 -22.34
N TRP A 60 -15.92 6.41 -22.09
CA TRP A 60 -15.45 5.40 -23.03
C TRP A 60 -16.54 4.37 -23.35
N TYR A 61 -17.17 3.77 -22.32
CA TYR A 61 -18.23 2.79 -22.54
C TYR A 61 -19.48 3.39 -23.15
N VAL A 62 -19.88 4.61 -22.76
CA VAL A 62 -20.97 5.35 -23.40
C VAL A 62 -20.67 5.59 -24.87
N GLY A 63 -19.42 5.99 -25.19
CA GLY A 63 -18.95 6.16 -26.56
C GLY A 63 -19.06 4.87 -27.38
N ILE A 64 -18.62 3.73 -26.83
CA ILE A 64 -18.75 2.40 -27.48
C ILE A 64 -20.21 2.09 -27.78
N VAL A 65 -21.09 2.23 -26.78
CA VAL A 65 -22.52 1.97 -26.94
C VAL A 65 -23.13 2.89 -28.00
N ALA A 66 -22.78 4.17 -27.99
CA ALA A 66 -23.25 5.13 -28.99
C ALA A 66 -22.80 4.74 -30.41
N VAL A 67 -21.53 4.32 -30.57
CA VAL A 67 -21.01 3.84 -31.87
C VAL A 67 -21.72 2.57 -32.32
N LEU A 68 -21.97 1.62 -31.42
CA LEU A 68 -22.69 0.38 -31.76
C LEU A 68 -24.15 0.63 -32.16
N LEU A 69 -24.83 1.54 -31.48
CA LEU A 69 -26.20 1.91 -31.79
C LEU A 69 -26.30 2.74 -33.07
N TRP A 70 -25.35 3.67 -33.29
CA TRP A 70 -25.31 4.53 -34.48
C TRP A 70 -24.67 3.84 -35.68
N GLY A 71 -23.68 2.97 -35.46
CA GLY A 71 -22.97 2.23 -36.49
C GLY A 71 -23.85 1.23 -37.26
N ALA A 72 -24.99 0.82 -36.67
CA ALA A 72 -26.03 0.10 -37.40
C ALA A 72 -26.69 0.96 -38.50
N VAL A 73 -26.48 2.28 -38.48
CA VAL A 73 -27.08 3.26 -39.39
C VAL A 73 -26.00 4.02 -40.23
N ALA A 74 -24.75 4.07 -39.78
CA ALA A 74 -23.69 4.87 -40.40
C ALA A 74 -22.80 4.07 -41.34
N ARG A 75 -22.55 4.62 -42.52
CA ARG A 75 -21.74 4.03 -43.60
C ARG A 75 -20.26 3.90 -43.20
N LEU A 76 -19.60 2.82 -43.64
CA LEU A 76 -18.19 2.44 -43.41
C LEU A 76 -17.12 3.57 -43.64
N GLY A 77 -17.48 4.67 -44.27
CA GLY A 77 -16.57 5.81 -44.51
C GLY A 77 -16.10 6.60 -43.27
N GLN A 78 -16.76 6.40 -42.12
CA GLN A 78 -16.45 7.12 -40.87
C GLN A 78 -15.55 6.34 -39.92
N ALA A 79 -15.08 5.14 -40.27
CA ALA A 79 -14.26 4.29 -39.36
C ALA A 79 -12.95 5.01 -38.96
N ARG A 80 -12.34 5.78 -39.85
CA ARG A 80 -11.09 6.55 -39.53
C ARG A 80 -11.34 7.65 -38.51
N THR A 81 -12.46 8.36 -38.63
CA THR A 81 -12.85 9.41 -37.66
C THR A 81 -13.14 8.87 -36.29
N TRP A 82 -13.80 7.73 -36.21
CA TRP A 82 -14.05 7.04 -34.94
C TRP A 82 -12.76 6.49 -34.31
N ALA A 83 -11.86 5.93 -35.10
CA ALA A 83 -10.55 5.47 -34.64
C ALA A 83 -9.70 6.66 -34.10
N ALA A 84 -9.69 7.79 -34.82
CA ALA A 84 -9.00 8.99 -34.36
C ALA A 84 -9.60 9.56 -33.07
N ALA A 85 -10.94 9.58 -32.95
CA ALA A 85 -11.62 10.02 -31.74
C ALA A 85 -11.32 9.10 -30.54
N ALA A 86 -11.32 7.78 -30.76
CA ALA A 86 -10.95 6.81 -29.74
C ALA A 86 -9.48 6.97 -29.30
N ALA A 87 -8.55 7.11 -30.24
CA ALA A 87 -7.14 7.35 -29.96
C ALA A 87 -6.92 8.65 -29.19
N LEU A 88 -7.62 9.73 -29.57
CA LEU A 88 -7.58 11.00 -28.85
C LEU A 88 -8.14 10.84 -27.42
N TRP A 89 -9.26 10.15 -27.23
CA TRP A 89 -9.84 9.91 -25.91
C TRP A 89 -8.89 9.12 -25.00
N VAL A 90 -8.24 8.07 -25.53
CA VAL A 90 -7.22 7.31 -24.80
C VAL A 90 -6.02 8.21 -24.46
N GLY A 91 -5.52 8.96 -25.43
CA GLY A 91 -4.40 9.90 -25.22
C GLY A 91 -4.70 10.94 -24.13
N VAL A 92 -5.91 11.52 -24.14
CA VAL A 92 -6.37 12.46 -23.11
C VAL A 92 -6.39 11.77 -21.74
N GLY A 93 -6.90 10.54 -21.64
CA GLY A 93 -6.91 9.78 -20.37
C GLY A 93 -5.50 9.56 -19.83
N LEU A 94 -4.57 9.16 -20.68
CA LEU A 94 -3.16 8.93 -20.30
C LEU A 94 -2.46 10.24 -19.85
N LEU A 95 -2.80 11.38 -20.46
CA LEU A 95 -2.21 12.69 -20.13
C LEU A 95 -2.80 13.28 -18.84
N ILE A 96 -4.09 13.06 -18.57
CA ILE A 96 -4.76 13.64 -17.39
C ILE A 96 -4.42 12.86 -16.10
N THR A 97 -4.18 11.56 -16.19
CA THR A 97 -3.93 10.71 -15.02
C THR A 97 -2.73 11.20 -14.17
N PRO A 98 -1.55 11.53 -14.73
CA PRO A 98 -0.43 12.08 -13.95
C PRO A 98 -0.71 13.47 -13.37
N LEU A 99 -1.60 14.27 -13.98
CA LEU A 99 -1.96 15.61 -13.50
C LEU A 99 -2.93 15.58 -12.31
N ALA A 100 -3.48 14.43 -11.99
CA ALA A 100 -4.40 14.24 -10.87
C ALA A 100 -3.70 14.16 -9.50
N ALA A 101 -2.36 14.27 -9.46
CA ALA A 101 -1.60 14.32 -8.21
C ALA A 101 -2.12 15.47 -7.33
N ARG A 102 -2.65 15.13 -6.16
CA ARG A 102 -3.22 16.11 -5.22
C ARG A 102 -2.11 16.76 -4.42
N PRO A 103 -2.02 18.10 -4.35
CA PRO A 103 -1.15 18.77 -3.40
C PRO A 103 -1.53 18.34 -1.98
N VAL A 104 -0.55 17.98 -1.18
CA VAL A 104 -0.75 17.66 0.24
C VAL A 104 -0.01 18.71 1.05
N PRO A 105 -0.70 19.75 1.56
CA PRO A 105 -0.06 20.81 2.34
C PRO A 105 0.28 20.37 3.77
N ALA A 106 0.35 19.07 4.03
CA ALA A 106 0.52 18.45 5.34
C ALA A 106 1.31 17.16 5.24
N LEU A 107 1.81 16.66 6.36
CA LEU A 107 2.29 15.30 6.47
C LEU A 107 1.08 14.35 6.41
N GLU A 108 1.09 13.41 5.49
CA GLU A 108 0.02 12.43 5.34
C GLU A 108 0.58 11.01 5.46
N VAL A 109 -0.12 10.16 6.21
CA VAL A 109 0.19 8.74 6.33
C VAL A 109 -1.01 7.93 5.85
N ILE A 110 -0.77 7.03 4.92
CA ILE A 110 -1.81 6.13 4.40
C ILE A 110 -1.35 4.69 4.66
N ALA A 111 -2.09 3.98 5.49
CA ALA A 111 -1.88 2.55 5.69
C ALA A 111 -2.75 1.78 4.69
N ALA A 112 -2.13 1.00 3.83
CA ALA A 112 -2.83 0.13 2.89
C ALA A 112 -3.48 -1.05 3.63
N SER A 113 -4.60 -1.55 3.12
CA SER A 113 -5.23 -2.77 3.64
C SER A 113 -4.51 -3.99 3.09
N MET A 114 -3.46 -4.41 3.79
CA MET A 114 -2.59 -5.51 3.35
C MET A 114 -3.06 -6.89 3.88
N GLY A 115 -4.05 -6.92 4.78
CA GLY A 115 -4.36 -8.10 5.56
C GLY A 115 -3.31 -8.29 6.67
N HIS A 116 -2.72 -9.48 6.82
CA HIS A 116 -1.56 -9.66 7.70
C HIS A 116 -0.30 -9.26 6.93
N GLY A 117 0.34 -8.19 7.33
CA GLY A 117 1.50 -7.58 6.70
C GLY A 117 1.48 -6.06 6.80
N CYS A 118 2.47 -5.39 6.23
CA CYS A 118 2.64 -3.95 6.34
C CYS A 118 2.87 -3.29 4.97
N GLY A 119 2.22 -2.14 4.76
CA GLY A 119 2.44 -1.28 3.62
C GLY A 119 1.92 0.12 3.93
N LEU A 120 2.83 1.05 4.16
CA LEU A 120 2.52 2.43 4.55
C LEU A 120 3.08 3.40 3.52
N VAL A 121 2.27 4.36 3.13
CA VAL A 121 2.67 5.47 2.26
C VAL A 121 2.71 6.73 3.12
N VAL A 122 3.86 7.38 3.15
CA VAL A 122 4.05 8.68 3.81
C VAL A 122 4.29 9.73 2.74
N ARG A 123 3.47 10.78 2.73
CA ARG A 123 3.60 11.92 1.81
C ARG A 123 4.02 13.15 2.58
N GLY A 124 5.11 13.76 2.17
CA GLY A 124 5.56 15.03 2.71
C GLY A 124 4.85 16.24 2.09
N PRO A 125 4.86 17.40 2.77
CA PRO A 125 4.21 18.61 2.27
C PRO A 125 4.78 19.15 0.95
N ALA A 126 6.05 18.87 0.63
CA ALA A 126 6.64 19.21 -0.66
C ALA A 126 6.33 18.20 -1.77
N GLY A 127 5.56 17.15 -1.46
CA GLY A 127 5.05 16.18 -2.43
C GLY A 127 5.90 14.92 -2.59
N GLN A 128 6.97 14.76 -1.83
CA GLN A 128 7.74 13.52 -1.89
C GLN A 128 7.02 12.35 -1.19
N CYS A 129 7.29 11.14 -1.68
CA CYS A 129 6.70 9.91 -1.20
C CYS A 129 7.77 9.01 -0.58
N LEU A 130 7.51 8.54 0.65
CA LEU A 130 8.22 7.46 1.30
C LEU A 130 7.25 6.29 1.46
N VAL A 131 7.68 5.10 1.08
CA VAL A 131 6.98 3.85 1.39
C VAL A 131 7.73 3.15 2.51
N TYR A 132 7.00 2.73 3.53
CA TYR A 132 7.52 1.94 4.63
C TYR A 132 6.85 0.57 4.59
N ASP A 133 7.65 -0.45 4.28
CA ASP A 133 7.25 -1.81 3.99
C ASP A 133 6.29 -1.96 2.78
N ALA A 134 6.29 -3.13 2.19
CA ALA A 134 5.44 -3.48 1.07
C ALA A 134 5.24 -5.00 1.04
N GLY A 135 4.57 -5.55 2.06
CA GLY A 135 4.43 -6.99 2.15
C GLY A 135 3.11 -7.44 2.78
N ARG A 136 2.82 -8.73 2.62
CA ARG A 136 1.72 -9.42 3.29
C ARG A 136 2.01 -10.89 3.44
N LEU A 137 1.44 -11.53 4.43
CA LEU A 137 1.50 -12.98 4.58
C LEU A 137 0.87 -13.67 3.37
N GLY A 138 1.58 -14.62 2.77
CA GLY A 138 1.16 -15.35 1.58
C GLY A 138 1.61 -14.70 0.27
N ALA A 139 0.70 -14.44 -0.67
CA ALA A 139 1.06 -14.02 -2.01
C ALA A 139 1.54 -12.56 -2.11
N GLY A 140 2.83 -12.35 -2.38
CA GLY A 140 3.45 -11.03 -2.57
C GLY A 140 2.80 -10.19 -3.67
N VAL A 141 2.35 -10.82 -4.77
CA VAL A 141 1.61 -10.15 -5.85
C VAL A 141 0.38 -9.41 -5.34
N ALA A 142 -0.33 -9.97 -4.35
CA ALA A 142 -1.49 -9.30 -3.77
C ALA A 142 -1.08 -8.10 -2.90
N ALA A 143 0.09 -8.15 -2.24
CA ALA A 143 0.67 -7.02 -1.53
C ALA A 143 1.03 -5.88 -2.50
N GLY A 144 1.77 -6.19 -3.56
CA GLY A 144 2.15 -5.21 -4.58
C GLY A 144 0.94 -4.56 -5.24
N ARG A 145 -0.11 -5.31 -5.55
CA ARG A 145 -1.37 -4.75 -6.10
C ARG A 145 -2.09 -3.84 -5.12
N GLY A 146 -2.21 -4.24 -3.85
CA GLY A 146 -2.89 -3.44 -2.83
C GLY A 146 -2.20 -2.10 -2.61
N LEU A 147 -0.89 -2.10 -2.47
CA LEU A 147 -0.10 -0.88 -2.30
C LEU A 147 -0.08 -0.02 -3.57
N SER A 148 0.03 -0.65 -4.77
CA SER A 148 -0.04 0.07 -6.05
C SER A 148 -1.37 0.81 -6.21
N ALA A 149 -2.49 0.19 -5.80
CA ALA A 149 -3.80 0.84 -5.87
C ALA A 149 -3.85 2.10 -5.01
N VAL A 150 -3.26 2.07 -3.80
CA VAL A 150 -3.14 3.25 -2.93
C VAL A 150 -2.27 4.32 -3.61
N LEU A 151 -1.06 3.97 -4.06
CA LEU A 151 -0.13 4.91 -4.70
C LEU A 151 -0.78 5.58 -5.92
N TRP A 152 -1.41 4.82 -6.80
CA TRP A 152 -2.07 5.37 -7.97
C TRP A 152 -3.31 6.21 -7.64
N SER A 153 -4.10 5.82 -6.63
CA SER A 153 -5.26 6.63 -6.21
C SER A 153 -4.86 8.02 -5.69
N GLU A 154 -3.62 8.13 -5.21
CA GLU A 154 -3.02 9.38 -4.74
C GLU A 154 -2.21 10.12 -5.84
N GLY A 155 -2.18 9.59 -7.06
CA GLY A 155 -1.42 10.16 -8.17
C GLY A 155 0.10 10.04 -8.00
N ILE A 156 0.58 9.07 -7.21
CA ILE A 156 2.01 8.86 -6.96
C ILE A 156 2.56 7.95 -8.06
N GLY A 157 3.55 8.42 -8.80
CA GLY A 157 4.29 7.66 -9.80
C GLY A 157 5.72 7.33 -9.38
N THR A 158 6.27 8.09 -8.42
CA THR A 158 7.65 7.93 -7.94
C THR A 158 7.68 7.74 -6.43
N ILE A 159 8.36 6.71 -5.98
CA ILE A 159 8.68 6.45 -4.58
C ILE A 159 10.10 6.97 -4.34
N HIS A 160 10.22 8.10 -3.65
CA HIS A 160 11.53 8.73 -3.43
C HIS A 160 12.39 7.90 -2.50
N THR A 161 11.77 7.26 -1.50
CA THR A 161 12.45 6.39 -0.53
C THR A 161 11.57 5.20 -0.18
N LEU A 162 12.09 4.00 -0.33
CA LEU A 162 11.51 2.76 0.17
C LEU A 162 12.28 2.34 1.42
N VAL A 163 11.61 2.22 2.54
CA VAL A 163 12.17 1.68 3.79
C VAL A 163 11.63 0.28 3.98
N ILE A 164 12.50 -0.71 4.17
CA ILE A 164 12.12 -2.06 4.58
C ILE A 164 12.54 -2.23 6.03
N SER A 165 11.58 -2.49 6.89
CA SER A 165 11.80 -2.51 8.33
C SER A 165 12.69 -3.67 8.78
N HIS A 166 12.46 -4.87 8.26
CA HIS A 166 13.20 -6.10 8.60
C HIS A 166 13.04 -7.19 7.52
N ALA A 167 13.62 -8.37 7.74
CA ALA A 167 13.77 -9.41 6.72
C ALA A 167 12.61 -10.43 6.67
N ASP A 168 11.47 -10.14 7.29
CA ASP A 168 10.28 -11.01 7.18
C ASP A 168 9.49 -10.73 5.90
N THR A 169 9.04 -11.80 5.26
CA THR A 169 8.46 -11.74 3.92
C THR A 169 7.18 -10.90 3.85
N ASP A 170 6.38 -10.84 4.89
CA ASP A 170 5.18 -10.01 4.96
C ASP A 170 5.44 -8.51 5.13
N HIS A 171 6.71 -8.09 5.09
CA HIS A 171 7.15 -6.72 5.04
C HIS A 171 7.78 -6.30 3.70
N PHE A 172 8.19 -7.25 2.85
CA PHE A 172 8.83 -6.87 1.57
C PHE A 172 8.45 -7.71 0.35
N ASN A 173 7.66 -8.77 0.48
CA ASN A 173 7.37 -9.66 -0.65
C ASN A 173 6.53 -9.04 -1.78
N GLY A 174 5.95 -7.87 -1.58
CA GLY A 174 5.31 -7.07 -2.63
C GLY A 174 6.25 -6.12 -3.36
N VAL A 175 7.49 -5.96 -2.89
CA VAL A 175 8.47 -5.04 -3.49
C VAL A 175 8.77 -5.35 -4.95
N PRO A 176 8.88 -6.62 -5.41
CA PRO A 176 9.06 -6.91 -6.83
C PRO A 176 7.98 -6.26 -7.71
N ASP A 177 6.73 -6.36 -7.32
CA ASP A 177 5.61 -5.75 -8.03
C ASP A 177 5.64 -4.21 -8.00
N ILE A 178 6.15 -3.62 -6.92
CA ILE A 178 6.34 -2.17 -6.80
C ILE A 178 7.43 -1.69 -7.76
N LEU A 179 8.55 -2.41 -7.85
CA LEU A 179 9.63 -2.09 -8.78
C LEU A 179 9.22 -2.17 -10.25
N ASP A 180 8.29 -3.07 -10.57
CA ASP A 180 7.77 -3.20 -11.93
C ASP A 180 6.84 -2.05 -12.33
N ARG A 181 6.28 -1.29 -11.36
CA ARG A 181 5.22 -0.30 -11.57
C ARG A 181 5.62 1.14 -11.26
N PHE A 182 6.61 1.32 -10.39
CA PHE A 182 6.99 2.64 -9.89
C PHE A 182 8.49 2.86 -9.98
N GLU A 183 8.87 4.10 -10.20
CA GLU A 183 10.26 4.50 -10.02
C GLU A 183 10.57 4.57 -8.52
N VAL A 184 11.66 3.91 -8.09
CA VAL A 184 12.15 3.93 -6.72
C VAL A 184 13.51 4.62 -6.68
N GLY A 185 13.59 5.73 -5.96
CA GLY A 185 14.81 6.56 -5.89
C GLY A 185 15.91 5.94 -5.03
N ARG A 186 15.55 5.34 -3.91
CA ARG A 186 16.49 4.66 -2.99
C ARG A 186 15.77 3.67 -2.09
N VAL A 187 16.55 2.75 -1.52
CA VAL A 187 16.09 1.80 -0.51
C VAL A 187 16.92 1.98 0.76
N VAL A 188 16.25 1.91 1.91
CA VAL A 188 16.86 1.95 3.24
C VAL A 188 16.47 0.70 4.00
N VAL A 189 17.45 0.00 4.55
CA VAL A 189 17.26 -1.28 5.26
C VAL A 189 18.11 -1.32 6.54
N PRO A 190 17.79 -2.17 7.53
CA PRO A 190 18.73 -2.46 8.61
C PRO A 190 19.86 -3.36 8.12
N GLU A 191 21.01 -3.36 8.84
CA GLU A 191 22.12 -4.27 8.55
C GLU A 191 21.71 -5.75 8.53
N ALA A 192 20.79 -6.14 9.42
CA ALA A 192 20.24 -7.49 9.49
C ALA A 192 19.61 -7.94 8.16
N PHE A 193 18.98 -7.02 7.42
CA PHE A 193 18.41 -7.32 6.11
C PHE A 193 19.49 -7.71 5.10
N LEU A 194 20.60 -6.96 5.04
CA LEU A 194 21.72 -7.28 4.14
C LEU A 194 22.46 -8.56 4.57
N ALA A 195 22.49 -8.84 5.87
CA ALA A 195 23.13 -10.05 6.41
C ALA A 195 22.26 -11.30 6.24
N SER A 196 20.98 -11.16 5.93
CA SER A 196 20.06 -12.28 5.75
C SER A 196 20.44 -13.12 4.52
N ARG A 197 20.41 -14.43 4.70
CA ARG A 197 20.64 -15.42 3.64
C ARG A 197 19.35 -16.03 3.10
N SER A 198 18.21 -15.48 3.48
CA SER A 198 16.92 -15.89 2.94
C SER A 198 16.92 -15.76 1.42
N PRO A 199 16.49 -16.78 0.67
CA PRO A 199 16.42 -16.70 -0.80
C PRO A 199 15.60 -15.49 -1.29
N ALA A 200 14.53 -15.13 -0.57
CA ALA A 200 13.70 -13.97 -0.90
C ALA A 200 14.46 -12.64 -0.75
N VAL A 201 15.30 -12.50 0.29
CA VAL A 201 16.15 -11.31 0.47
C VAL A 201 17.22 -11.24 -0.60
N VAL A 202 17.88 -12.37 -0.91
CA VAL A 202 18.89 -12.43 -1.96
C VAL A 202 18.30 -12.04 -3.32
N GLU A 203 17.08 -12.53 -3.64
CA GLU A 203 16.40 -12.17 -4.88
C GLU A 203 16.09 -10.68 -4.94
N ILE A 204 15.56 -10.10 -3.87
CA ILE A 204 15.17 -8.67 -3.88
C ILE A 204 16.40 -7.76 -3.98
N LEU A 205 17.52 -8.11 -3.31
CA LEU A 205 18.77 -7.37 -3.44
C LEU A 205 19.32 -7.43 -4.86
N ALA A 206 19.21 -8.58 -5.53
CA ALA A 206 19.58 -8.70 -6.94
C ALA A 206 18.71 -7.83 -7.85
N ARG A 207 17.41 -7.70 -7.57
CA ARG A 207 16.50 -6.79 -8.30
C ARG A 207 16.88 -5.32 -8.08
N PHE A 208 17.21 -4.91 -6.86
CA PHE A 208 17.70 -3.54 -6.60
C PHE A 208 18.97 -3.24 -7.39
N ALA A 209 19.91 -4.17 -7.40
CA ALA A 209 21.15 -4.03 -8.17
C ALA A 209 20.90 -3.95 -9.69
N ALA A 210 20.04 -4.81 -10.24
CA ALA A 210 19.67 -4.80 -11.64
C ALA A 210 18.98 -3.48 -12.06
N ALA A 211 18.14 -2.94 -11.20
CA ALA A 211 17.47 -1.65 -11.38
C ALA A 211 18.37 -0.44 -11.06
N ARG A 212 19.59 -0.66 -10.60
CA ARG A 212 20.56 0.37 -10.16
C ARG A 212 20.00 1.29 -9.06
N ILE A 213 19.17 0.75 -8.19
CA ILE A 213 18.60 1.48 -7.06
C ILE A 213 19.61 1.46 -5.91
N PRO A 214 20.03 2.60 -5.38
CA PRO A 214 20.94 2.65 -4.25
C PRO A 214 20.29 2.08 -3.00
N VAL A 215 20.96 1.14 -2.35
CA VAL A 215 20.58 0.55 -1.07
C VAL A 215 21.52 1.10 0.01
N SER A 216 20.97 1.63 1.08
CA SER A 216 21.71 2.14 2.23
C SER A 216 21.28 1.45 3.52
N VAL A 217 22.23 1.21 4.40
CA VAL A 217 21.98 0.73 5.75
C VAL A 217 21.72 1.91 6.66
N ALA A 218 20.78 1.75 7.58
CA ALA A 218 20.49 2.77 8.59
C ALA A 218 20.38 2.17 9.99
N SER A 219 20.77 2.98 10.98
CA SER A 219 20.73 2.68 12.41
C SER A 219 20.33 3.89 13.22
N ALA A 220 20.09 3.73 14.51
CA ALA A 220 19.64 4.81 15.38
C ALA A 220 20.61 6.02 15.37
N GLY A 221 20.08 7.17 15.11
CA GLY A 221 20.81 8.43 14.95
C GLY A 221 20.89 8.89 13.49
N ASP A 222 20.77 7.98 12.53
CA ASP A 222 20.79 8.35 11.11
C ASP A 222 19.53 9.11 10.70
N GLU A 223 19.69 10.00 9.71
CA GLU A 223 18.59 10.68 9.05
C GLU A 223 18.40 10.12 7.65
N ILE A 224 17.15 9.80 7.33
CA ILE A 224 16.77 9.30 6.01
C ILE A 224 16.37 10.49 5.14
N PRO A 225 17.02 10.72 4.00
CA PRO A 225 16.62 11.78 3.08
C PRO A 225 15.19 11.55 2.57
N PHE A 226 14.36 12.56 2.78
CA PHE A 226 12.95 12.57 2.40
C PHE A 226 12.56 14.01 2.01
N ASP A 227 11.32 14.36 2.14
CA ASP A 227 10.75 15.67 1.87
C ASP A 227 11.47 16.79 2.66
N PRO A 228 11.85 17.93 2.04
CA PRO A 228 12.61 18.99 2.69
C PRO A 228 11.89 19.67 3.87
N LEU A 229 10.56 19.49 3.97
CA LEU A 229 9.75 19.99 5.09
C LEU A 229 9.51 18.92 6.17
N CYS A 230 10.14 17.77 6.02
CA CYS A 230 10.08 16.67 6.98
C CYS A 230 11.46 16.30 7.48
N ARG A 231 11.52 15.88 8.74
CA ARG A 231 12.69 15.23 9.31
C ARG A 231 12.39 13.76 9.54
N VAL A 232 13.18 12.88 8.95
CA VAL A 232 13.02 11.43 9.11
C VAL A 232 14.24 10.89 9.83
N ARG A 233 14.05 10.35 11.04
CA ARG A 233 15.12 9.84 11.88
C ARG A 233 14.92 8.38 12.21
N VAL A 234 15.99 7.61 12.17
CA VAL A 234 16.01 6.23 12.64
C VAL A 234 16.24 6.24 14.15
N LEU A 235 15.41 5.50 14.88
CA LEU A 235 15.47 5.40 16.34
C LEU A 235 15.93 4.02 16.80
N HIS A 236 15.83 2.99 15.93
CA HIS A 236 16.24 1.61 16.16
C HIS A 236 16.58 0.94 14.82
N PRO A 237 17.50 -0.02 14.76
CA PRO A 237 18.36 -0.55 15.84
C PRO A 237 19.47 0.43 16.26
N ARG A 238 19.95 0.32 17.48
CA ARG A 238 20.99 1.23 18.03
C ARG A 238 22.38 1.03 17.43
N SER A 239 22.66 -0.08 16.82
CA SER A 239 23.92 -0.42 16.16
C SER A 239 23.63 -1.12 14.86
N ALA A 240 24.45 -0.84 13.84
CA ALA A 240 24.43 -1.62 12.61
C ALA A 240 24.83 -3.08 12.86
N ALA A 241 25.65 -3.37 13.88
CA ALA A 241 26.02 -4.73 14.23
C ALA A 241 24.81 -5.51 14.77
N VAL A 242 24.43 -6.57 14.06
CA VAL A 242 23.36 -7.47 14.46
C VAL A 242 23.84 -8.39 15.59
N PRO A 243 23.18 -8.40 16.76
CA PRO A 243 23.47 -9.39 17.77
C PRO A 243 23.21 -10.79 17.23
N ALA A 244 24.11 -11.74 17.49
CA ALA A 244 24.03 -13.11 16.97
C ALA A 244 22.74 -13.88 17.37
N ALA A 245 22.01 -13.39 18.37
CA ALA A 245 20.76 -13.99 18.86
C ALA A 245 19.52 -13.12 18.57
N ALA A 246 19.65 -12.02 17.81
CA ALA A 246 18.52 -11.19 17.47
C ALA A 246 17.64 -11.85 16.41
N THR A 247 16.34 -11.78 16.59
CA THR A 247 15.36 -12.15 15.56
C THR A 247 15.27 -11.05 14.50
N ASP A 248 14.68 -11.36 13.35
CA ASP A 248 14.41 -10.37 12.31
C ASP A 248 13.54 -9.23 12.86
N ASN A 249 12.51 -9.54 13.64
CA ASN A 249 11.63 -8.59 14.33
C ASN A 249 12.39 -7.65 15.27
N GLU A 250 13.30 -8.22 16.09
CA GLU A 250 14.15 -7.42 16.99
C GLU A 250 15.11 -6.48 16.26
N SER A 251 15.30 -6.67 14.97
CA SER A 251 16.14 -5.82 14.10
C SER A 251 15.34 -4.78 13.32
N SER A 252 14.04 -4.66 13.54
CA SER A 252 13.16 -3.72 12.83
C SER A 252 13.66 -2.28 12.88
N LEU A 253 13.70 -1.60 11.72
CA LEU A 253 13.92 -0.17 11.66
C LEU A 253 12.73 0.58 12.27
N VAL A 254 12.94 1.25 13.38
CA VAL A 254 11.97 2.20 13.92
C VAL A 254 12.28 3.58 13.40
N VAL A 255 11.31 4.19 12.73
CA VAL A 255 11.49 5.47 12.05
C VAL A 255 10.51 6.50 12.60
N SER A 256 11.02 7.69 12.94
CA SER A 256 10.24 8.87 13.29
C SER A 256 10.18 9.81 12.10
N VAL A 257 8.97 10.19 11.68
CA VAL A 257 8.74 11.23 10.67
C VAL A 257 8.13 12.45 11.33
N GLU A 258 8.78 13.60 11.20
CA GLU A 258 8.38 14.85 11.85
C GLU A 258 8.18 15.96 10.81
N SER A 259 7.06 16.69 10.93
CA SER A 259 6.76 17.87 10.11
C SER A 259 5.80 18.81 10.86
N ALA A 260 6.03 20.11 10.81
CA ALA A 260 5.18 21.14 11.42
C ALA A 260 4.80 20.87 12.89
N GLY A 261 5.73 20.31 13.68
CA GLY A 261 5.50 19.97 15.09
C GLY A 261 4.66 18.71 15.32
N ARG A 262 4.37 17.96 14.27
CA ARG A 262 3.68 16.65 14.29
C ARG A 262 4.68 15.52 14.11
N ARG A 263 4.38 14.38 14.74
CA ARG A 263 5.27 13.22 14.71
C ARG A 263 4.52 11.93 14.49
N VAL A 264 5.02 11.15 13.54
CA VAL A 264 4.60 9.79 13.25
C VAL A 264 5.71 8.83 13.65
N LEU A 265 5.36 7.72 14.29
CA LEU A 265 6.29 6.66 14.66
C LEU A 265 5.90 5.37 13.92
N LEU A 266 6.82 4.90 13.07
CA LEU A 266 6.72 3.66 12.30
C LEU A 266 7.64 2.63 12.97
N THR A 267 7.12 1.49 13.39
CA THR A 267 7.83 0.60 14.33
C THR A 267 8.23 -0.75 13.76
N GLY A 268 7.77 -1.09 12.54
CA GLY A 268 7.93 -2.45 12.03
C GLY A 268 7.33 -3.47 12.98
N ASP A 269 8.00 -4.57 13.15
CA ASP A 269 7.57 -5.65 14.05
C ASP A 269 8.39 -5.73 15.33
N LEU A 270 8.91 -4.58 15.77
CA LEU A 270 9.76 -4.51 16.96
C LEU A 270 9.10 -5.15 18.19
N GLU A 271 9.76 -6.13 18.77
CA GLU A 271 9.28 -6.89 19.93
C GLU A 271 10.42 -7.36 20.84
N GLY A 272 10.07 -8.12 21.88
CA GLY A 272 11.02 -8.76 22.77
C GLY A 272 11.95 -7.78 23.49
N GLY A 273 13.16 -8.22 23.78
CA GLY A 273 14.15 -7.42 24.48
C GLY A 273 14.59 -6.15 23.73
N ALA A 274 14.45 -6.12 22.43
CA ALA A 274 14.73 -4.93 21.62
C ALA A 274 13.68 -3.84 21.86
N LEU A 275 12.41 -4.20 22.00
CA LEU A 275 11.33 -3.27 22.35
C LEU A 275 11.55 -2.69 23.75
N ASP A 276 11.94 -3.51 24.73
CA ASP A 276 12.23 -3.04 26.09
C ASP A 276 13.36 -2.00 26.08
N ARG A 277 14.45 -2.32 25.37
CA ARG A 277 15.57 -1.38 25.19
C ARG A 277 15.15 -0.10 24.47
N PHE A 278 14.31 -0.20 23.45
CA PHE A 278 13.78 0.96 22.73
C PHE A 278 12.94 1.84 23.66
N VAL A 279 12.02 1.28 24.42
CA VAL A 279 11.19 2.03 25.38
C VAL A 279 12.06 2.70 26.45
N ALA A 280 13.09 2.01 26.95
CA ALA A 280 14.03 2.56 27.93
C ALA A 280 14.82 3.79 27.40
N THR A 281 14.91 3.99 26.08
CA THR A 281 15.52 5.21 25.51
C THR A 281 14.68 6.47 25.69
N GLY A 282 13.41 6.34 26.07
CA GLY A 282 12.46 7.42 26.10
C GLY A 282 12.12 7.93 24.69
N PRO A 283 11.45 7.15 23.85
CA PRO A 283 11.22 7.49 22.43
C PRO A 283 10.47 8.80 22.22
N GLY A 284 9.83 9.30 23.28
CA GLY A 284 9.10 10.56 23.27
C GLY A 284 7.71 10.46 22.64
N ARG A 285 6.92 11.53 22.79
CA ARG A 285 5.53 11.59 22.33
C ARG A 285 5.41 11.53 20.82
N CYS A 286 4.32 10.95 20.31
CA CYS A 286 3.94 10.99 18.89
C CYS A 286 2.44 11.30 18.72
N ASP A 287 2.06 11.84 17.57
CA ASP A 287 0.65 12.02 17.22
C ASP A 287 0.07 10.71 16.66
N VAL A 288 0.86 9.99 15.87
CA VAL A 288 0.49 8.73 15.24
C VAL A 288 1.53 7.67 15.57
N LEU A 289 1.07 6.51 16.03
CA LEU A 289 1.87 5.32 16.21
C LEU A 289 1.34 4.23 15.25
N VAL A 290 2.21 3.63 14.47
CA VAL A 290 1.92 2.33 13.85
C VAL A 290 2.28 1.27 14.87
N ALA A 291 1.32 0.47 15.28
CA ALA A 291 1.53 -0.53 16.32
C ALA A 291 2.48 -1.62 15.83
N PRO A 292 3.54 -1.95 16.59
CA PRO A 292 4.51 -2.95 16.17
C PRO A 292 3.88 -4.33 16.09
N HIS A 293 4.42 -5.16 15.20
CA HIS A 293 4.06 -6.55 14.99
C HIS A 293 2.54 -6.72 14.84
N HIS A 294 1.96 -5.92 13.93
CA HIS A 294 0.52 -5.92 13.60
C HIS A 294 -0.40 -5.76 14.82
N GLY A 295 0.09 -5.12 15.87
CA GLY A 295 -0.62 -5.00 17.15
C GLY A 295 -0.59 -6.27 17.98
N SER A 296 0.42 -7.11 17.84
CA SER A 296 0.60 -8.30 18.68
C SER A 296 0.63 -7.93 20.18
N PRO A 297 -0.01 -8.69 21.06
CA PRO A 297 0.13 -8.51 22.50
C PRO A 297 1.60 -8.64 22.98
N ALA A 298 2.44 -9.41 22.26
CA ALA A 298 3.87 -9.56 22.55
C ALA A 298 4.65 -8.26 22.38
N SER A 299 4.11 -7.29 21.64
CA SER A 299 4.69 -5.94 21.48
C SER A 299 4.37 -4.98 22.64
N LEU A 300 3.93 -5.49 23.78
CA LEU A 300 3.68 -4.77 25.03
C LEU A 300 2.88 -3.45 24.85
N PRO A 301 1.68 -3.46 24.24
CA PRO A 301 0.92 -2.27 23.89
C PRO A 301 0.79 -1.22 25.03
N PRO A 302 0.50 -1.61 26.30
CA PRO A 302 0.40 -0.62 27.37
C PRO A 302 1.71 0.09 27.69
N VAL A 303 2.84 -0.59 27.54
CA VAL A 303 4.16 -0.04 27.86
C VAL A 303 4.55 0.99 26.79
N LEU A 304 4.40 0.61 25.52
CA LEU A 304 4.69 1.48 24.38
C LEU A 304 3.73 2.67 24.34
N ALA A 305 2.44 2.48 24.62
CA ALA A 305 1.45 3.54 24.69
C ALA A 305 1.81 4.60 25.74
N ARG A 306 2.24 4.18 26.94
CA ARG A 306 2.71 5.12 27.98
C ARG A 306 3.97 5.86 27.59
N ALA A 307 4.91 5.19 26.93
CA ALA A 307 6.17 5.80 26.51
C ALA A 307 6.00 6.82 25.35
N THR A 308 5.02 6.61 24.47
CA THR A 308 4.81 7.41 23.27
C THR A 308 3.56 8.28 23.30
N THR A 309 2.64 8.04 24.21
CA THR A 309 1.35 8.77 24.38
C THR A 309 0.68 9.16 23.06
N PRO A 310 0.42 8.19 22.16
CA PRO A 310 -0.11 8.47 20.83
C PRO A 310 -1.55 8.95 20.90
N ARG A 311 -1.95 9.79 19.95
CA ARG A 311 -3.36 10.17 19.76
C ARG A 311 -4.07 9.21 18.79
N TRP A 312 -3.36 8.73 17.79
CA TRP A 312 -3.85 7.78 16.81
C TRP A 312 -2.93 6.56 16.82
N VAL A 313 -3.51 5.40 16.76
CA VAL A 313 -2.78 4.15 16.59
C VAL A 313 -3.32 3.42 15.37
N ILE A 314 -2.44 3.07 14.46
CA ILE A 314 -2.77 2.23 13.30
C ILE A 314 -2.30 0.82 13.61
N VAL A 315 -3.21 -0.15 13.50
CA VAL A 315 -2.91 -1.58 13.57
C VAL A 315 -3.02 -2.13 12.15
N SER A 316 -1.88 -2.48 11.56
CA SER A 316 -1.83 -3.11 10.24
C SER A 316 -2.03 -4.62 10.42
N GLY A 317 -3.19 -5.16 10.06
CA GLY A 317 -3.42 -6.58 10.22
C GLY A 317 -4.87 -7.01 10.04
N ALA A 318 -5.05 -8.32 9.86
CA ALA A 318 -6.37 -8.93 9.84
C ALA A 318 -7.03 -8.91 11.23
N ALA A 319 -8.37 -9.06 11.27
CA ALA A 319 -9.07 -9.24 12.50
C ALA A 319 -8.59 -10.50 13.22
N GLY A 320 -8.07 -10.33 14.42
CA GLY A 320 -7.75 -11.44 15.30
C GLY A 320 -8.58 -11.37 16.58
N PRO A 321 -8.74 -12.49 17.29
CA PRO A 321 -9.56 -12.56 18.51
C PRO A 321 -9.04 -11.64 19.64
N ARG A 322 -7.78 -11.19 19.56
CA ARG A 322 -7.15 -10.32 20.56
C ARG A 322 -7.12 -8.85 20.17
N PHE A 323 -7.71 -8.47 19.03
CA PHE A 323 -7.69 -7.06 18.60
C PHE A 323 -8.34 -6.12 19.62
N ASP A 324 -9.45 -6.53 20.25
CA ASP A 324 -10.13 -5.70 21.24
C ASP A 324 -9.29 -5.50 22.51
N GLU A 325 -8.51 -6.50 22.94
CA GLU A 325 -7.56 -6.37 24.05
C GLU A 325 -6.47 -5.34 23.72
N VAL A 326 -5.88 -5.45 22.53
CA VAL A 326 -4.84 -4.53 22.04
C VAL A 326 -5.40 -3.11 21.88
N ARG A 327 -6.58 -2.98 21.30
CA ARG A 327 -7.29 -1.71 21.14
C ARG A 327 -7.53 -1.04 22.49
N LEU A 328 -8.02 -1.80 23.46
CA LEU A 328 -8.25 -1.30 24.81
C LEU A 328 -6.94 -0.88 25.47
N ALA A 329 -5.88 -1.70 25.35
CA ALA A 329 -4.57 -1.40 25.92
C ALA A 329 -3.98 -0.08 25.41
N TYR A 330 -4.03 0.18 24.10
CA TYR A 330 -3.58 1.46 23.54
C TYR A 330 -4.51 2.62 23.91
N ALA A 331 -5.82 2.41 23.88
CA ALA A 331 -6.79 3.46 24.20
C ALA A 331 -6.66 3.96 25.65
N THR A 332 -6.45 3.05 26.58
CA THR A 332 -6.43 3.38 28.03
C THR A 332 -5.05 3.82 28.51
N ALA A 333 -3.97 3.21 28.02
CA ALA A 333 -2.62 3.48 28.53
C ALA A 333 -2.04 4.83 28.07
N ALA A 334 -2.58 5.45 27.02
CA ALA A 334 -2.16 6.77 26.55
C ALA A 334 -2.57 7.92 27.49
N GLY A 335 -3.39 7.66 28.51
CA GLY A 335 -3.89 8.59 29.50
C GLY A 335 -5.41 8.66 29.55
N ALA A 336 -5.98 8.64 30.75
CA ALA A 336 -7.45 8.62 30.95
C ALA A 336 -8.15 9.85 30.33
N ASP A 337 -7.49 11.02 30.35
CA ASP A 337 -8.06 12.26 29.84
C ASP A 337 -7.96 12.40 28.31
N ARG A 338 -7.18 11.54 27.64
CA ARG A 338 -6.93 11.61 26.20
C ARG A 338 -6.75 10.20 25.62
N PRO A 339 -7.82 9.39 25.54
CA PRO A 339 -7.73 8.04 24.99
C PRO A 339 -7.27 8.08 23.53
N ALA A 340 -6.35 7.17 23.17
CA ALA A 340 -5.93 7.03 21.79
C ALA A 340 -7.07 6.46 20.92
N ARG A 341 -7.18 6.96 19.69
CA ARG A 341 -8.04 6.34 18.67
C ARG A 341 -7.28 5.24 17.97
N VAL A 342 -7.70 4.01 18.13
CA VAL A 342 -7.09 2.84 17.48
C VAL A 342 -7.89 2.47 16.26
N LEU A 343 -7.21 2.37 15.13
CA LEU A 343 -7.77 2.00 13.82
C LEU A 343 -7.08 0.75 13.31
N ARG A 344 -7.84 -0.15 12.70
CA ARG A 344 -7.33 -1.33 12.01
C ARG A 344 -7.53 -1.20 10.50
N THR A 345 -6.60 -1.73 9.71
CA THR A 345 -6.64 -1.69 8.26
C THR A 345 -7.64 -2.68 7.63
N GLU A 346 -8.92 -2.63 8.05
CA GLU A 346 -10.03 -3.31 7.35
C GLU A 346 -10.22 -2.76 5.94
N GLY A 347 -10.00 -1.47 5.77
CA GLY A 347 -9.79 -0.74 4.53
C GLY A 347 -8.59 0.17 4.73
N ALA A 348 -8.15 0.86 3.68
CA ALA A 348 -7.03 1.81 3.81
C ALA A 348 -7.38 2.91 4.82
N ILE A 349 -6.40 3.29 5.64
CA ILE A 349 -6.53 4.37 6.64
C ILE A 349 -5.68 5.54 6.17
N ARG A 350 -6.22 6.74 6.22
CA ARG A 350 -5.51 7.99 5.95
C ARG A 350 -5.53 8.87 7.18
N LEU A 351 -4.35 9.30 7.62
CA LEU A 351 -4.19 10.32 8.64
C LEU A 351 -3.44 11.51 8.05
N ARG A 352 -4.05 12.69 8.12
CA ARG A 352 -3.48 13.94 7.65
C ARG A 352 -3.12 14.81 8.86
N LEU A 353 -1.83 15.12 8.98
CA LEU A 353 -1.27 15.85 10.11
C LEU A 353 -0.97 17.29 9.67
N THR A 354 -1.69 18.24 10.26
CA THR A 354 -1.52 19.68 10.04
C THR A 354 -1.09 20.36 11.33
N ALA A 355 -0.68 21.62 11.26
CA ALA A 355 -0.43 22.40 12.46
C ALA A 355 -1.67 22.48 13.38
N ALA A 356 -2.88 22.51 12.79
CA ALA A 356 -4.15 22.58 13.53
C ALA A 356 -4.53 21.25 14.23
N GLY A 357 -4.12 20.11 13.68
CA GLY A 357 -4.46 18.81 14.26
C GLY A 357 -4.22 17.65 13.30
N THR A 358 -4.75 16.49 13.67
CA THR A 358 -4.73 15.29 12.84
C THR A 358 -6.15 14.88 12.49
N GLU A 359 -6.42 14.78 11.20
CA GLU A 359 -7.68 14.30 10.65
C GLU A 359 -7.51 12.86 10.17
N GLY A 360 -8.51 12.01 10.46
CA GLY A 360 -8.52 10.61 10.06
C GLY A 360 -9.65 10.29 9.10
N SER A 361 -9.39 9.43 8.13
CA SER A 361 -10.41 8.80 7.29
C SER A 361 -10.05 7.35 7.01
N GLN A 362 -11.08 6.52 6.76
CA GLN A 362 -10.92 5.12 6.41
C GLN A 362 -11.71 4.81 5.14
N PHE A 363 -11.14 4.00 4.26
CA PHE A 363 -11.78 3.60 3.01
C PHE A 363 -12.63 2.35 3.26
N LEU A 364 -13.93 2.55 3.34
CA LEU A 364 -14.93 1.50 3.57
C LEU A 364 -16.06 1.65 2.54
N ASP A 365 -16.60 0.53 2.08
CA ASP A 365 -17.72 0.50 1.11
C ASP A 365 -17.45 1.35 -0.15
N GLY A 366 -16.22 1.29 -0.66
CA GLY A 366 -15.83 1.99 -1.89
C GLY A 366 -15.63 3.50 -1.75
N ARG A 367 -15.61 4.07 -0.54
CA ARG A 367 -15.45 5.52 -0.30
C ARG A 367 -14.65 5.83 0.96
N TRP A 368 -14.02 6.99 0.99
CA TRP A 368 -13.39 7.52 2.18
C TRP A 368 -14.46 8.06 3.15
N GLN A 369 -14.43 7.55 4.37
CA GLN A 369 -15.33 7.95 5.46
C GLN A 369 -14.49 8.61 6.56
N ALA A 370 -14.91 9.79 7.03
CA ALA A 370 -14.23 10.49 8.12
C ALA A 370 -14.31 9.67 9.41
N VAL A 371 -13.20 9.62 10.14
CA VAL A 371 -13.11 8.99 11.45
C VAL A 371 -13.15 10.07 12.53
N ALA A 372 -14.01 9.91 13.50
CA ALA A 372 -14.10 10.83 14.63
C ALA A 372 -12.76 10.98 15.37
N PRO A 373 -12.33 12.21 15.71
CA PRO A 373 -11.07 12.46 16.38
C PRO A 373 -11.02 11.79 17.76
N PRO A 374 -9.80 11.54 18.30
CA PRO A 374 -9.63 11.02 19.65
C PRO A 374 -10.30 11.91 20.69
N GLY A 375 -11.03 11.33 21.63
CA GLY A 375 -11.74 12.05 22.70
C GLY A 375 -13.14 12.57 22.35
N SER A 376 -13.60 12.45 21.09
CA SER A 376 -15.02 12.60 20.78
C SER A 376 -15.74 11.33 21.22
N ALA A 377 -16.66 11.47 22.18
CA ALA A 377 -17.31 10.33 22.80
C ALA A 377 -18.08 9.45 21.79
N THR A 378 -17.69 8.22 21.71
CA THR A 378 -18.48 7.01 21.90
C THR A 378 -17.49 5.87 22.14
N VAL A 379 -17.21 5.60 23.40
CA VAL A 379 -16.74 4.26 23.81
C VAL A 379 -17.89 3.34 23.40
N PRO A 380 -17.70 2.36 22.52
CA PRO A 380 -18.72 1.34 22.33
C PRO A 380 -18.88 0.63 23.66
N THR A 381 -20.05 0.72 24.23
CA THR A 381 -20.44 -0.14 25.35
C THR A 381 -20.24 -1.58 24.91
N ALA A 382 -19.60 -2.39 25.73
CA ALA A 382 -19.51 -3.82 25.51
C ALA A 382 -20.90 -4.38 25.18
N PRO A 383 -21.01 -5.34 24.25
CA PRO A 383 -22.29 -6.03 24.06
C PRO A 383 -22.73 -6.62 25.41
N PRO A 384 -24.02 -6.59 25.74
CA PRO A 384 -24.54 -7.20 26.94
C PRO A 384 -24.21 -8.70 26.95
N PRO A 385 -24.05 -9.31 28.14
CA PRO A 385 -23.63 -10.68 28.34
C PRO A 385 -24.54 -11.71 27.70
#